data_e657c10a7f4b04e0facb2277fb5414d5
#
_entry.id   e657c10a7f4b04e0facb2277fb5414d5
#
_cell.length_a   1.000
_cell.length_b   1.000
_cell.length_c   1.000
_cell.angle_alpha   90.00
_cell.angle_beta   90.00
_cell.angle_gamma   90.00
#
_symmetry.space_group_name_H-M   'P 1'
#
loop_
_entity.id
_entity.type
_entity.pdbx_description
1 polymer ?
#
loop_
_entity_poly.entity_id
_entity_poly.type
_entity_poly.pdbx_seq_one_letter_code
_entity_poly.pdbx_strand_id
1 'polypeptide(L)'
;MKRFLCFLLVCISVFALCGCNGKSDQTANGLTPVTLNEVAHSIFYAPQYVAIENGYFEEEGIALTLVNGAGADNVAAALIAGEADIGFMGSESSIYIYNQDSDDYFINFAQLTQRAGNFLVSREPMDDFAWTDVKGSYVLGGRAGVVHISM
;
A
#
# COMPACT_ATOMS: atom_id res chain seq x y z
N MET A 1 -13.56 56.55 11.77
CA MET A 1 -14.29 55.36 12.24
C MET A 1 -14.37 54.25 11.18
N LYS A 2 -14.79 54.46 9.95
CA LYS A 2 -14.90 53.40 8.92
C LYS A 2 -13.57 52.71 8.57
N ARG A 3 -12.46 53.44 8.53
CA ARG A 3 -11.11 52.83 8.26
C ARG A 3 -10.58 51.97 9.41
N PHE A 4 -10.93 52.30 10.65
CA PHE A 4 -10.56 51.50 11.84
C PHE A 4 -11.36 50.18 11.89
N LEU A 5 -12.64 50.24 11.49
CA LEU A 5 -13.49 49.06 11.43
C LEU A 5 -13.05 48.04 10.35
N CYS A 6 -12.56 48.54 9.21
CA CYS A 6 -11.99 47.66 8.16
C CYS A 6 -10.70 46.97 8.61
N PHE A 7 -9.82 47.68 9.34
CA PHE A 7 -8.60 47.09 9.89
C PHE A 7 -8.90 46.01 10.93
N LEU A 8 -9.88 46.25 11.78
CA LEU A 8 -10.30 45.26 12.78
C LEU A 8 -10.89 43.98 12.14
N LEU A 9 -11.69 44.10 11.08
CA LEU A 9 -12.25 43.00 10.34
C LEU A 9 -11.18 42.17 9.60
N VAL A 10 -10.15 42.81 9.04
CA VAL A 10 -9.03 42.11 8.38
C VAL A 10 -8.19 41.34 9.41
N CYS A 11 -7.94 41.91 10.59
CA CYS A 11 -7.19 41.24 11.66
C CYS A 11 -7.96 40.00 12.18
N ILE A 12 -9.28 40.07 12.31
CA ILE A 12 -10.12 38.92 12.75
C ILE A 12 -10.12 37.82 11.72
N SER A 13 -10.17 38.14 10.42
CA SER A 13 -10.12 37.13 9.36
C SER A 13 -8.77 36.43 9.25
N VAL A 14 -7.67 37.11 9.54
CA VAL A 14 -6.31 36.51 9.57
C VAL A 14 -6.14 35.56 10.76
N PHE A 15 -6.72 35.88 11.92
CA PHE A 15 -6.69 34.98 13.09
C PHE A 15 -7.55 33.73 12.92
N ALA A 16 -8.62 33.77 12.12
CA ALA A 16 -9.47 32.61 11.83
C ALA A 16 -8.79 31.58 10.90
N LEU A 17 -7.77 31.97 10.15
CA LEU A 17 -7.01 31.09 9.24
C LEU A 17 -5.82 30.39 9.92
N CYS A 18 -5.43 30.78 11.12
CA CYS A 18 -4.38 30.13 11.91
C CYS A 18 -4.88 29.00 12.82
N GLY A 19 -6.09 28.50 12.61
CA GLY A 19 -6.52 27.23 13.17
C GLY A 19 -5.77 26.08 12.48
N CYS A 20 -4.50 25.86 12.86
CA CYS A 20 -3.85 24.58 12.63
C CYS A 20 -4.70 23.52 13.32
N ASN A 21 -5.62 22.93 12.55
CA ASN A 21 -6.28 21.70 12.92
C ASN A 21 -5.20 20.62 12.82
N GLY A 22 -4.37 20.49 13.85
CA GLY A 22 -3.56 19.31 14.03
C GLY A 22 -4.55 18.16 14.11
N LYS A 23 -4.64 17.36 13.02
CA LYS A 23 -5.25 16.05 13.11
C LYS A 23 -4.59 15.37 14.29
N SER A 24 -5.34 15.07 15.33
CA SER A 24 -4.84 14.14 16.34
C SER A 24 -4.65 12.81 15.61
N ASP A 25 -3.40 12.39 15.44
CA ASP A 25 -3.07 11.11 14.82
C ASP A 25 -3.52 9.91 15.67
N GLN A 26 -4.49 10.10 16.56
CA GLN A 26 -5.03 9.06 17.41
C GLN A 26 -6.56 8.95 17.25
N THR A 27 -7.03 7.72 17.26
CA THR A 27 -8.47 7.43 17.32
C THR A 27 -9.05 7.87 18.67
N ALA A 28 -10.38 7.89 18.79
CA ALA A 28 -11.07 8.18 20.05
C ALA A 28 -10.65 7.27 21.22
N ASN A 29 -10.08 6.09 20.91
CA ASN A 29 -9.57 5.12 21.89
C ASN A 29 -8.07 5.26 22.19
N GLY A 30 -7.40 6.30 21.66
CA GLY A 30 -5.96 6.53 21.87
C GLY A 30 -5.05 5.64 21.01
N LEU A 31 -5.60 4.87 20.06
CA LEU A 31 -4.81 4.07 19.13
C LEU A 31 -4.32 4.93 17.96
N THR A 32 -3.16 4.57 17.40
CA THR A 32 -2.63 5.20 16.19
C THR A 32 -3.33 4.62 14.95
N PRO A 33 -4.04 5.41 14.15
CA PRO A 33 -4.64 4.93 12.92
C PRO A 33 -3.55 4.61 11.89
N VAL A 34 -3.63 3.43 11.28
CA VAL A 34 -2.72 2.99 10.22
C VAL A 34 -3.54 2.37 9.09
N THR A 35 -3.35 2.86 7.88
CA THR A 35 -3.94 2.28 6.67
C THR A 35 -2.92 1.40 5.98
N LEU A 36 -3.21 0.09 5.91
CA LEU A 36 -2.43 -0.89 5.16
C LEU A 36 -3.16 -1.25 3.88
N ASN A 37 -2.51 -1.02 2.75
CA ASN A 37 -3.06 -1.37 1.44
C ASN A 37 -2.36 -2.62 0.89
N GLU A 38 -3.12 -3.70 0.68
CA GLU A 38 -2.62 -4.97 0.16
C GLU A 38 -2.96 -5.17 -1.32
N VAL A 39 -2.12 -5.91 -2.04
CA VAL A 39 -2.30 -6.13 -3.50
C VAL A 39 -3.54 -6.97 -3.83
N ALA A 40 -3.92 -7.87 -2.95
CA ALA A 40 -5.07 -8.76 -3.11
C ALA A 40 -5.38 -9.45 -1.79
N HIS A 41 -6.62 -9.86 -1.59
CA HIS A 41 -6.97 -10.80 -0.51
C HIS A 41 -6.48 -12.20 -0.89
N SER A 42 -5.58 -12.76 -0.09
CA SER A 42 -4.97 -14.04 -0.42
C SER A 42 -4.64 -14.86 0.83
N ILE A 43 -4.82 -16.18 0.73
CA ILE A 43 -4.44 -17.11 1.80
C ILE A 43 -2.93 -17.07 2.10
N PHE A 44 -2.10 -16.61 1.18
CA PHE A 44 -0.67 -16.40 1.41
C PHE A 44 -0.39 -15.34 2.48
N TYR A 45 -1.38 -14.51 2.78
CA TYR A 45 -1.31 -13.44 3.78
C TYR A 45 -2.02 -13.81 5.09
N ALA A 46 -2.35 -15.08 5.26
CA ALA A 46 -3.05 -15.58 6.45
C ALA A 46 -2.46 -15.11 7.79
N PRO A 47 -1.12 -15.03 8.00
CA PRO A 47 -0.59 -14.51 9.26
C PRO A 47 -1.04 -13.08 9.56
N GLN A 48 -1.17 -12.21 8.55
CA GLN A 48 -1.68 -10.85 8.70
C GLN A 48 -3.14 -10.85 9.14
N TYR A 49 -3.99 -11.68 8.51
CA TYR A 49 -5.40 -11.75 8.86
C TYR A 49 -5.62 -12.35 10.26
N VAL A 50 -4.82 -13.34 10.63
CA VAL A 50 -4.84 -13.90 12.00
C VAL A 50 -4.45 -12.84 13.02
N ALA A 51 -3.47 -11.99 12.73
CA ALA A 51 -3.08 -10.90 13.61
C ALA A 51 -4.20 -9.85 13.76
N ILE A 52 -4.93 -9.55 12.69
CA ILE A 52 -6.09 -8.65 12.72
C ILE A 52 -7.21 -9.26 13.56
N GLU A 53 -7.61 -10.49 13.25
CA GLU A 53 -8.73 -11.16 13.94
C GLU A 53 -8.48 -11.42 15.43
N ASN A 54 -7.22 -11.60 15.83
CA ASN A 54 -6.84 -11.77 17.22
C ASN A 54 -6.63 -10.46 17.98
N GLY A 55 -6.73 -9.30 17.32
CA GLY A 55 -6.54 -7.99 17.95
C GLY A 55 -5.09 -7.63 18.27
N TYR A 56 -4.11 -8.28 17.64
CA TYR A 56 -2.69 -8.03 17.94
C TYR A 56 -2.24 -6.63 17.55
N PHE A 57 -2.88 -6.01 16.57
CA PHE A 57 -2.60 -4.61 16.20
C PHE A 57 -3.09 -3.64 17.28
N GLU A 58 -4.28 -3.88 17.83
CA GLU A 58 -4.83 -3.07 18.91
C GLU A 58 -4.01 -3.22 20.20
N GLU A 59 -3.50 -4.43 20.49
CA GLU A 59 -2.59 -4.68 21.62
C GLU A 59 -1.30 -3.86 21.51
N GLU A 60 -0.83 -3.62 20.29
CA GLU A 60 0.34 -2.78 19.98
C GLU A 60 -0.01 -1.28 19.80
N GLY A 61 -1.23 -0.88 20.10
CA GLY A 61 -1.69 0.50 20.05
C GLY A 61 -2.01 1.01 18.64
N ILE A 62 -2.31 0.11 17.69
CA ILE A 62 -2.59 0.41 16.29
C ILE A 62 -4.07 0.16 15.99
N ALA A 63 -4.75 1.15 15.41
CA ALA A 63 -6.06 0.97 14.78
C ALA A 63 -5.86 0.73 13.28
N LEU A 64 -5.75 -0.54 12.89
CA LEU A 64 -5.46 -0.92 11.50
C LEU A 64 -6.71 -0.83 10.63
N THR A 65 -6.57 -0.18 9.48
CA THR A 65 -7.53 -0.22 8.37
C THR A 65 -6.90 -0.98 7.21
N LEU A 66 -7.49 -2.12 6.84
CA LEU A 66 -7.03 -2.92 5.71
C LEU A 66 -7.79 -2.54 4.45
N VAL A 67 -7.07 -2.20 3.37
CA VAL A 67 -7.60 -1.84 2.05
C VAL A 67 -7.05 -2.80 1.00
N ASN A 68 -7.92 -3.29 0.12
CA ASN A 68 -7.50 -4.10 -1.03
C ASN A 68 -7.31 -3.21 -2.26
N GLY A 69 -6.07 -2.98 -2.68
CA GLY A 69 -5.70 -2.16 -3.83
C GLY A 69 -5.94 -2.85 -5.17
N ALA A 70 -6.19 -4.16 -5.19
CA ALA A 70 -6.40 -4.95 -6.40
C ALA A 70 -5.26 -4.84 -7.43
N GLY A 71 -4.02 -4.73 -6.95
CA GLY A 71 -2.80 -4.70 -7.76
C GLY A 71 -1.71 -3.85 -7.14
N ALA A 72 -0.45 -4.21 -7.40
CA ALA A 72 0.70 -3.53 -6.83
C ALA A 72 0.86 -2.09 -7.33
N ASP A 73 0.43 -1.80 -8.55
CA ASP A 73 0.35 -0.48 -9.14
C ASP A 73 -0.58 0.47 -8.36
N ASN A 74 -1.75 -0.03 -7.95
CA ASN A 74 -2.69 0.74 -7.13
C ASN A 74 -2.17 0.94 -5.70
N VAL A 75 -1.54 -0.09 -5.11
CA VAL A 75 -0.92 0.03 -3.79
C VAL A 75 0.18 1.07 -3.80
N ALA A 76 1.05 1.05 -4.81
CA ALA A 76 2.11 2.04 -4.99
C ALA A 76 1.54 3.46 -5.16
N ALA A 77 0.49 3.62 -5.96
CA ALA A 77 -0.18 4.91 -6.14
C ALA A 77 -0.78 5.45 -4.83
N ALA A 78 -1.43 4.59 -4.04
CA ALA A 78 -2.01 4.97 -2.75
C ALA A 78 -0.93 5.43 -1.74
N LEU A 79 0.24 4.78 -1.73
CA LEU A 79 1.38 5.21 -0.90
C LEU A 79 1.90 6.59 -1.32
N ILE A 80 2.13 6.80 -2.62
CA ILE A 80 2.61 8.09 -3.15
C ILE A 80 1.61 9.21 -2.88
N ALA A 81 0.31 8.90 -2.98
CA ALA A 81 -0.75 9.86 -2.70
C ALA A 81 -0.96 10.14 -1.21
N GLY A 82 -0.32 9.38 -0.30
CA GLY A 82 -0.55 9.49 1.15
C GLY A 82 -1.93 8.97 1.59
N GLU A 83 -2.55 8.12 0.77
CA GLU A 83 -3.83 7.46 1.08
C GLU A 83 -3.63 6.17 1.87
N ALA A 84 -2.42 5.63 1.90
CA ALA A 84 -2.00 4.51 2.70
C ALA A 84 -0.66 4.80 3.39
N ASP A 85 -0.50 4.29 4.61
CA ASP A 85 0.74 4.40 5.39
C ASP A 85 1.69 3.26 5.09
N ILE A 86 1.13 2.07 4.83
CA ILE A 86 1.88 0.84 4.56
C ILE A 86 1.32 0.19 3.29
N GLY A 87 2.22 -0.21 2.38
CA GLY A 87 1.89 -1.03 1.21
C GLY A 87 2.37 -2.46 1.42
N PHE A 88 1.46 -3.42 1.27
CA PHE A 88 1.81 -4.83 1.27
C PHE A 88 1.80 -5.35 -0.17
N MET A 89 2.97 -5.44 -0.77
CA MET A 89 3.18 -5.78 -2.18
C MET A 89 4.56 -6.39 -2.38
N GLY A 90 4.84 -6.86 -3.59
CA GLY A 90 6.17 -7.36 -3.94
C GLY A 90 7.23 -6.26 -3.88
N SER A 91 8.43 -6.63 -3.42
CA SER A 91 9.55 -5.69 -3.27
C SER A 91 10.02 -5.07 -4.60
N GLU A 92 9.70 -5.70 -5.74
CA GLU A 92 9.98 -5.16 -7.07
C GLU A 92 9.31 -3.82 -7.31
N SER A 93 8.18 -3.53 -6.65
CA SER A 93 7.51 -2.23 -6.77
C SER A 93 8.38 -1.09 -6.26
N SER A 94 9.15 -1.30 -5.19
CA SER A 94 10.08 -0.29 -4.69
C SER A 94 11.20 0.01 -5.69
N ILE A 95 11.65 -1.01 -6.44
CA ILE A 95 12.67 -0.85 -7.48
C ILE A 95 12.12 -0.03 -8.64
N TYR A 96 10.89 -0.29 -9.06
CA TYR A 96 10.25 0.48 -10.14
C TYR A 96 10.07 1.96 -9.77
N ILE A 97 9.62 2.24 -8.55
CA ILE A 97 9.47 3.63 -8.09
C ILE A 97 10.81 4.33 -7.97
N TYR A 98 11.82 3.67 -7.40
CA TYR A 98 13.18 4.22 -7.32
C TYR A 98 13.76 4.58 -8.69
N ASN A 99 13.53 3.74 -9.70
CA ASN A 99 14.04 3.96 -11.06
C ASN A 99 13.28 5.06 -11.83
N GLN A 100 12.23 5.65 -11.26
CA GLN A 100 11.51 6.77 -11.88
C GLN A 100 12.09 8.14 -11.54
N ASP A 101 13.29 8.19 -10.95
CA ASP A 101 13.98 9.41 -10.50
C ASP A 101 13.08 10.31 -9.61
N SER A 102 12.19 9.68 -8.83
CA SER A 102 11.38 10.37 -7.84
C SER A 102 12.19 10.61 -6.58
N ASP A 103 12.04 11.79 -5.98
CA ASP A 103 12.58 12.08 -4.65
C ASP A 103 11.88 11.25 -3.55
N ASP A 104 10.66 10.77 -3.84
CA ASP A 104 9.88 9.88 -2.99
C ASP A 104 10.04 8.43 -3.45
N TYR A 105 10.62 7.58 -2.59
CA TYR A 105 10.80 6.16 -2.85
C TYR A 105 10.40 5.32 -1.65
N PHE A 106 10.06 4.06 -1.90
CA PHE A 106 9.61 3.15 -0.87
C PHE A 106 10.76 2.48 -0.15
N ILE A 107 10.61 2.33 1.17
CA ILE A 107 11.54 1.58 2.02
C ILE A 107 10.87 0.27 2.42
N ASN A 108 11.48 -0.86 2.03
CA ASN A 108 11.04 -2.17 2.48
C ASN A 108 11.56 -2.40 3.91
N PHE A 109 10.67 -2.64 4.87
CA PHE A 109 11.03 -2.79 6.27
C PHE A 109 10.68 -4.16 6.87
N ALA A 110 9.77 -4.93 6.22
CA ALA A 110 9.35 -6.24 6.71
C ALA A 110 9.02 -7.18 5.55
N GLN A 111 9.18 -8.47 5.78
CA GLN A 111 8.81 -9.53 4.85
C GLN A 111 7.84 -10.50 5.53
N LEU A 112 6.61 -10.60 5.00
CA LEU A 112 5.60 -11.50 5.53
C LEU A 112 5.69 -12.91 4.91
N THR A 113 6.04 -13.00 3.62
CA THR A 113 6.10 -14.28 2.89
C THR A 113 7.54 -14.56 2.46
N GLN A 114 8.00 -15.80 2.65
CA GLN A 114 9.36 -16.21 2.27
C GLN A 114 9.42 -16.79 0.85
N ARG A 115 8.28 -17.12 0.26
CA ARG A 115 8.20 -17.74 -1.07
C ARG A 115 7.12 -17.06 -1.88
N ALA A 116 7.37 -16.89 -3.18
CA ALA A 116 6.35 -16.40 -4.11
C ALA A 116 5.25 -17.46 -4.27
N GLY A 117 3.99 -17.01 -4.26
CA GLY A 117 2.82 -17.84 -4.51
C GLY A 117 2.46 -17.93 -6.00
N ASN A 118 3.46 -17.85 -6.89
CA ASN A 118 3.25 -17.88 -8.33
C ASN A 118 3.48 -19.30 -8.87
N PHE A 119 2.58 -19.74 -9.72
CA PHE A 119 2.61 -21.05 -10.33
C PHE A 119 2.42 -20.91 -11.83
N LEU A 120 3.21 -21.65 -12.61
CA LEU A 120 2.92 -21.84 -14.03
C LEU A 120 1.81 -22.90 -14.16
N VAL A 121 0.71 -22.55 -14.78
CA VAL A 121 -0.46 -23.43 -14.94
C VAL A 121 -0.73 -23.65 -16.42
N SER A 122 -0.81 -24.89 -16.82
CA SER A 122 -1.23 -25.31 -18.16
C SER A 122 -2.74 -25.54 -18.22
N ARG A 123 -3.34 -25.33 -19.40
CA ARG A 123 -4.75 -25.67 -19.65
C ARG A 123 -4.97 -27.18 -19.74
N GLU A 124 -3.97 -27.90 -20.21
CA GLU A 124 -4.00 -29.36 -20.38
C GLU A 124 -2.95 -29.99 -19.45
N PRO A 125 -3.17 -31.20 -18.95
CA PRO A 125 -2.20 -31.95 -18.17
C PRO A 125 -0.87 -32.10 -18.92
N MET A 126 0.25 -31.89 -18.20
CA MET A 126 1.60 -32.05 -18.74
C MET A 126 2.40 -32.88 -17.72
N ASP A 127 2.29 -34.19 -17.79
CA ASP A 127 2.87 -35.12 -16.80
C ASP A 127 4.42 -35.08 -16.79
N ASP A 128 5.03 -34.84 -17.95
CA ASP A 128 6.49 -34.78 -18.13
C ASP A 128 6.98 -33.38 -18.49
N PHE A 129 6.44 -32.35 -17.83
CA PHE A 129 6.77 -30.96 -18.12
C PHE A 129 8.28 -30.67 -18.03
N ALA A 130 8.80 -30.05 -19.09
CA ALA A 130 10.13 -29.45 -19.15
C ALA A 130 10.03 -27.95 -19.49
N TRP A 131 10.96 -27.13 -19.00
CA TRP A 131 10.96 -25.69 -19.28
C TRP A 131 11.08 -25.36 -20.78
N THR A 132 11.61 -26.26 -21.57
CA THR A 132 11.67 -26.15 -23.03
C THR A 132 10.29 -26.17 -23.69
N ASP A 133 9.29 -26.73 -23.04
CA ASP A 133 7.92 -26.89 -23.59
C ASP A 133 7.17 -25.56 -23.67
N VAL A 134 7.61 -24.57 -22.89
CA VAL A 134 7.07 -23.21 -22.96
C VAL A 134 7.63 -22.39 -24.13
N LYS A 135 8.66 -22.88 -24.81
CA LYS A 135 9.22 -22.18 -25.95
C LYS A 135 8.22 -22.08 -27.09
N GLY A 136 7.92 -20.86 -27.52
CA GLY A 136 6.93 -20.58 -28.55
C GLY A 136 5.48 -20.63 -28.08
N SER A 137 5.24 -20.83 -26.77
CA SER A 137 3.91 -20.77 -26.17
C SER A 137 3.55 -19.33 -25.79
N TYR A 138 2.23 -19.09 -25.69
CA TYR A 138 1.73 -17.87 -25.05
C TYR A 138 1.69 -18.08 -23.54
N VAL A 139 2.49 -17.31 -22.81
CA VAL A 139 2.48 -17.29 -21.34
C VAL A 139 1.87 -15.97 -20.88
N LEU A 140 0.74 -16.05 -20.15
CA LEU A 140 0.12 -14.90 -19.54
C LEU A 140 0.84 -14.61 -18.22
N GLY A 141 1.59 -13.53 -18.17
CA GLY A 141 2.23 -13.03 -16.95
C GLY A 141 1.33 -12.07 -16.16
N GLY A 142 1.84 -11.62 -15.02
CA GLY A 142 1.19 -10.59 -14.22
C GLY A 142 1.34 -9.19 -14.83
N ARG A 143 0.63 -8.21 -14.23
CA ARG A 143 0.83 -6.79 -14.54
C ARG A 143 2.18 -6.30 -14.01
N ALA A 144 2.61 -5.12 -14.44
CA ALA A 144 3.79 -4.45 -13.89
C ALA A 144 3.69 -4.37 -12.35
N GLY A 145 4.76 -4.74 -11.66
CA GLY A 145 4.76 -4.87 -10.19
C GLY A 145 4.40 -6.26 -9.66
N VAL A 146 4.06 -7.20 -10.53
CA VAL A 146 3.99 -8.64 -10.24
C VAL A 146 5.14 -9.32 -10.97
N VAL A 147 5.77 -10.33 -10.35
CA VAL A 147 6.95 -11.01 -10.93
C VAL A 147 6.69 -11.38 -12.40
N HIS A 148 7.37 -10.70 -13.30
CA HIS A 148 7.35 -11.00 -14.73
C HIS A 148 8.38 -12.10 -15.01
N ILE A 149 7.91 -13.25 -15.46
CA ILE A 149 8.76 -14.23 -16.14
C ILE A 149 8.69 -13.90 -17.63
N SER A 150 9.62 -13.08 -18.14
CA SER A 150 9.85 -12.98 -19.57
C SER A 150 10.83 -14.08 -19.98
N MET A 151 10.36 -15.02 -20.78
CA MET A 151 11.19 -16.03 -21.44
C MET A 151 11.37 -15.69 -22.90
#